data_58621d313d674c84421917f204a0ee64
#
_entry.id   58621d313d674c84421917f204a0ee64
#
_cell.length_a   1.000
_cell.length_b   1.000
_cell.length_c   1.000
_cell.angle_alpha   90.00
_cell.angle_beta   90.00
_cell.angle_gamma   90.00
#
_symmetry.space_group_name_H-M   'P 1'
#
loop_
_entity.id
_entity.type
_entity.pdbx_description
1 polymer ?
#
loop_
_entity_poly.entity_id
_entity_poly.type
_entity_poly.pdbx_seq_one_letter_code
_entity_poly.pdbx_strand_id
1 'polypeptide(L)' 'MIRLECEDCFKTFEAYDRFDLEDFYKSDGAMHCPSCDGRLCRVE' A
#
# COMPACT_ATOMS: atom_id res chain seq x y z
N MET A 1 -12.72 -0.17 5.86
CA MET A 1 -11.85 -0.27 4.69
C MET A 1 -10.60 0.57 4.90
N ILE A 2 -9.47 0.07 4.46
CA ILE A 2 -8.18 0.75 4.68
C ILE A 2 -7.77 1.42 3.38
N ARG A 3 -7.41 2.70 3.45
CA ARG A 3 -6.99 3.45 2.28
C ARG A 3 -5.49 3.72 2.34
N LEU A 4 -4.84 3.51 1.20
CA LEU A 4 -3.40 3.69 1.06
C LEU A 4 -3.10 4.67 -0.06
N GLU A 5 -2.01 5.40 0.07
CA GLU A 5 -1.58 6.32 -0.97
C GLU A 5 -0.08 6.16 -1.20
N CYS A 6 0.31 6.12 -2.46
CA CYS A 6 1.72 6.03 -2.83
C CYS A 6 2.36 7.42 -2.75
N GLU A 7 3.54 7.49 -2.15
CA GLU A 7 4.27 8.75 -2.02
C GLU A 7 4.97 9.16 -3.31
N ASP A 8 5.17 8.21 -4.21
CA ASP A 8 5.92 8.49 -5.43
C ASP A 8 5.03 8.79 -6.62
N CYS A 9 4.07 7.91 -6.91
CA CYS A 9 3.20 8.09 -8.08
C CYS A 9 1.84 8.68 -7.71
N PHE A 10 1.57 8.85 -6.44
CA PHE A 10 0.34 9.44 -5.91
C PHE A 10 -0.93 8.66 -6.23
N LYS A 11 -0.78 7.39 -6.60
CA LYS A 11 -1.95 6.54 -6.80
C LYS A 11 -2.52 6.11 -5.45
N THR A 12 -3.84 5.92 -5.42
CA THR A 12 -4.50 5.46 -4.21
C THR A 12 -4.95 4.03 -4.37
N PHE A 13 -4.90 3.30 -3.26
CA PHE A 13 -5.30 1.91 -3.22
C PHE A 13 -6.18 1.69 -2.00
N GLU A 14 -7.02 0.66 -2.07
CA GLU A 14 -7.89 0.32 -0.96
C GLU A 14 -7.73 -1.15 -0.62
N ALA A 15 -7.67 -1.44 0.67
CA ALA A 15 -7.62 -2.79 1.19
C ALA A 15 -8.85 -3.01 2.05
N TYR A 16 -9.48 -4.16 1.90
CA TYR A 16 -10.70 -4.46 2.61
C TYR A 16 -10.41 -4.69 4.10
N ASP A 17 -9.38 -5.48 4.38
CA ASP A 17 -8.95 -5.76 5.74
C ASP A 17 -7.44 -6.01 5.76
N ARG A 18 -6.96 -6.52 6.90
CA ARG A 18 -5.53 -6.76 7.07
C ARG A 18 -4.98 -7.82 6.11
N PHE A 19 -5.80 -8.78 5.73
CA PHE A 19 -5.36 -9.81 4.81
C PHE A 19 -5.12 -9.23 3.41
N ASP A 20 -5.93 -8.27 3.01
CA ASP A 20 -5.73 -7.59 1.75
C ASP A 20 -4.46 -6.75 1.78
N LEU A 21 -4.12 -6.18 2.94
CA LEU A 21 -2.90 -5.42 3.08
C LEU A 21 -1.65 -6.25 2.82
N GLU A 22 -1.70 -7.53 3.12
CA GLU A 22 -0.54 -8.41 2.94
C GLU A 22 -0.06 -8.45 1.50
N ASP A 23 -0.94 -8.23 0.54
CA ASP A 23 -0.56 -8.21 -0.87
C ASP A 23 0.36 -7.03 -1.21
N PHE A 24 0.33 -6.00 -0.38
CA PHE A 24 1.17 -4.81 -0.59
C PHE A 24 2.50 -4.91 0.13
N TYR A 25 2.63 -5.83 1.09
CA TYR A 25 3.87 -5.98 1.86
C TYR A 25 4.93 -6.72 1.08
N LYS A 26 6.17 -6.29 1.24
CA LYS A 26 7.31 -6.99 0.69
C LYS A 26 8.10 -7.68 1.81
N SER A 27 9.16 -8.36 1.44
CA SER A 27 9.94 -9.15 2.39
C SER A 27 10.55 -8.31 3.51
N ASP A 28 10.68 -7.01 3.32
CA ASP A 28 11.20 -6.10 4.35
C ASP A 28 10.12 -5.67 5.36
N GLY A 29 8.89 -6.12 5.16
CA GLY A 29 7.80 -5.80 6.06
C GLY A 29 7.14 -4.46 5.83
N ALA A 30 7.50 -3.77 4.75
CA ALA A 30 6.92 -2.47 4.42
C ALA A 30 6.00 -2.58 3.20
N MET A 31 4.96 -1.78 3.18
CA MET A 31 4.05 -1.75 2.04
C MET A 31 4.66 -0.97 0.88
N HIS A 32 4.56 -1.52 -0.32
CA HIS A 32 5.11 -0.90 -1.52
C HIS A 32 4.05 -0.84 -2.60
N CYS A 33 4.14 0.21 -3.41
CA CYS A 33 3.22 0.41 -4.51
C CYS A 33 3.44 -0.67 -5.57
N PRO A 34 2.40 -1.37 -6.01
CA PRO A 34 2.56 -2.39 -7.03
C PRO A 34 2.84 -1.82 -8.42
N SER A 35 2.66 -0.54 -8.60
CA SER A 35 2.86 0.09 -9.91
C SER A 35 4.27 0.64 -10.07
N CYS A 36 4.74 1.42 -9.10
CA CYS A 36 6.05 2.08 -9.20
C CYS A 36 7.04 1.59 -8.15
N ASP A 37 6.62 0.68 -7.29
CA ASP A 37 7.43 0.15 -6.20
C ASP A 37 7.82 1.21 -5.17
N GLY A 38 7.10 2.33 -5.16
CA GLY A 38 7.30 3.36 -4.15
C GLY A 38 6.69 2.95 -2.82
N ARG A 39 6.85 3.82 -1.83
CA ARG A 39 6.34 3.54 -0.51
C ARG A 39 4.86 3.88 -0.40
N LEU A 40 4.09 2.98 0.18
CA LEU A 40 2.69 3.22 0.46
C LEU A 40 2.52 3.73 1.89
N CYS A 41 1.63 4.71 2.04
CA CYS A 41 1.28 5.26 3.34
C CYS A 41 -0.19 5.04 3.59
N ARG A 42 -0.52 4.68 4.83
CA ARG A 42 -1.91 4.53 5.22
C ARG A 42 -2.47 5.91 5.55
N VAL A 43 -3.53 6.30 4.83
CA VAL A 43 -4.12 7.63 4.99
C VAL A 43 -5.40 7.60 5.82
N GLU A 44 -5.78 6.43 6.33
CA GLU A 44 -6.95 6.36 7.19
C GLU A 44 -6.90 5.22 8.16
#